data_1ea282ac85f91951e7ba13dbb9291cf7
#
_entry.id   1ea282ac85f91951e7ba13dbb9291cf7
#
_cell.length_a   1.000
_cell.length_b   1.000
_cell.length_c   1.000
_cell.angle_alpha   90.00
_cell.angle_beta   90.00
_cell.angle_gamma   90.00
#
_symmetry.space_group_name_H-M   'P 1'
#
loop_
_entity.id
_entity.type
_entity.pdbx_description
1 polymer ?
#
loop_
_entity_poly.entity_id
_entity_poly.type
_entity_poly.pdbx_seq_one_letter_code
_entity_poly.pdbx_strand_id
1 'polypeptide(L)'
;QILLALFSLHTDARLVDRRRLSEKSLFSLISSIENKMNEPDNGVWEFRGRQSIHTYSVLFHWAGSAACQKIARLMGNSELERRATKTREDAHELLEKCYSVKRKAYTQGLNSEELDASLLQMITLGFFHGQDKEKAIAHLRAIQKELEISPGFLLRYKHTDDFGTQESAFLVCSFWLIEALTVLGFADEAYDLFQKILKAQNDLGLMSEDFETETQ
;
A
#
# COMPACT_ATOMS: atom_id res chain seq x y z
N GLN A 1 9.62 2.86 -0.21
CA GLN A 1 9.72 1.70 -1.11
C GLN A 1 11.13 1.10 -1.13
N ILE A 2 12.21 1.88 -1.37
CA ILE A 2 13.61 1.38 -1.44
C ILE A 2 13.99 0.53 -0.22
N LEU A 3 13.68 0.99 0.99
CA LEU A 3 13.99 0.27 2.24
C LEU A 3 13.28 -1.10 2.31
N LEU A 4 12.06 -1.20 1.81
CA LEU A 4 11.31 -2.46 1.74
C LEU A 4 11.90 -3.39 0.68
N ALA A 5 12.16 -2.89 -0.53
CA ALA A 5 12.71 -3.67 -1.63
C ALA A 5 14.09 -4.29 -1.28
N LEU A 6 14.91 -3.55 -0.54
CA LEU A 6 16.24 -4.00 -0.16
C LEU A 6 16.31 -4.67 1.22
N PHE A 7 15.17 -4.82 1.91
CA PHE A 7 15.11 -5.38 3.26
C PHE A 7 15.73 -6.78 3.33
N SER A 8 15.40 -7.65 2.38
CA SER A 8 15.92 -9.02 2.29
C SER A 8 17.44 -9.08 2.14
N LEU A 9 18.08 -8.09 1.49
CA LEU A 9 19.54 -8.02 1.39
C LEU A 9 20.22 -7.88 2.76
N HIS A 10 19.52 -7.31 3.74
CA HIS A 10 20.03 -7.15 5.10
C HIS A 10 19.63 -8.29 6.02
N THR A 11 18.50 -8.95 5.78
CA THR A 11 17.88 -9.89 6.71
C THR A 11 17.97 -11.35 6.29
N ASP A 12 18.07 -11.67 4.99
CA ASP A 12 18.16 -13.06 4.53
C ASP A 12 19.60 -13.60 4.63
N ALA A 13 19.78 -14.55 5.54
CA ALA A 13 21.08 -15.18 5.77
C ALA A 13 21.59 -16.05 4.58
N ARG A 14 20.70 -16.44 3.66
CA ARG A 14 21.04 -17.26 2.48
C ARG A 14 21.74 -16.47 1.39
N LEU A 15 21.62 -15.14 1.39
CA LEU A 15 22.28 -14.29 0.41
C LEU A 15 23.78 -14.15 0.75
N VAL A 16 24.63 -14.77 -0.08
CA VAL A 16 26.08 -14.85 0.13
C VAL A 16 26.77 -13.55 -0.29
N ASP A 17 26.42 -13.00 -1.44
CA ASP A 17 26.94 -11.70 -1.92
C ASP A 17 25.95 -10.57 -1.53
N ARG A 18 26.31 -9.89 -0.44
CA ARG A 18 25.44 -8.87 0.16
C ARG A 18 25.98 -7.47 -0.11
N ARG A 19 25.59 -6.88 -1.21
CA ARG A 19 25.76 -5.44 -1.42
C ARG A 19 24.75 -4.67 -0.55
N ARG A 20 25.01 -4.67 0.76
CA ARG A 20 24.16 -3.96 1.74
C ARG A 20 24.22 -2.46 1.53
N LEU A 21 23.12 -1.79 1.81
CA LEU A 21 23.16 -0.34 1.94
C LEU A 21 24.14 0.06 3.06
N SER A 22 24.95 1.09 2.79
CA SER A 22 25.80 1.67 3.84
C SER A 22 24.97 2.36 4.91
N GLU A 23 25.49 2.48 6.13
CA GLU A 23 24.85 3.27 7.19
C GLU A 23 24.52 4.68 6.70
N LYS A 24 25.44 5.33 5.98
CA LYS A 24 25.22 6.65 5.38
C LYS A 24 24.00 6.69 4.49
N SER A 25 23.80 5.66 3.66
CA SER A 25 22.63 5.57 2.77
C SER A 25 21.33 5.38 3.57
N LEU A 26 21.36 4.56 4.61
CA LEU A 26 20.22 4.34 5.49
C LEU A 26 19.82 5.63 6.24
N PHE A 27 20.80 6.35 6.80
CA PHE A 27 20.57 7.67 7.41
C PHE A 27 19.99 8.67 6.40
N SER A 28 20.51 8.71 5.17
CA SER A 28 19.98 9.59 4.12
C SER A 28 18.53 9.28 3.78
N LEU A 29 18.17 7.99 3.68
CA LEU A 29 16.79 7.57 3.39
C LEU A 29 15.83 7.95 4.53
N ILE A 30 16.22 7.72 5.79
CA ILE A 30 15.40 8.13 6.95
C ILE A 30 15.26 9.65 6.99
N SER A 31 16.35 10.41 6.78
CA SER A 31 16.28 11.88 6.73
C SER A 31 15.35 12.36 5.61
N SER A 32 15.34 11.69 4.46
CA SER A 32 14.43 12.02 3.37
C SER A 32 12.96 11.80 3.75
N ILE A 33 12.66 10.71 4.47
CA ILE A 33 11.31 10.45 4.99
C ILE A 33 10.90 11.53 6.00
N GLU A 34 11.77 11.83 6.99
CA GLU A 34 11.51 12.85 8.02
C GLU A 34 11.20 14.22 7.40
N ASN A 35 11.93 14.61 6.37
CA ASN A 35 11.77 15.91 5.71
C ASN A 35 10.53 15.98 4.79
N LYS A 36 10.10 14.84 4.22
CA LYS A 36 9.05 14.81 3.19
C LYS A 36 7.70 14.31 3.70
N MET A 37 7.63 13.72 4.87
CA MET A 37 6.43 13.05 5.38
C MET A 37 5.18 13.96 5.43
N ASN A 38 5.37 15.24 5.74
CA ASN A 38 4.30 16.22 5.88
C ASN A 38 4.15 17.13 4.65
N GLU A 39 4.88 16.87 3.58
CA GLU A 39 4.75 17.62 2.33
C GLU A 39 3.68 16.96 1.44
N PRO A 40 2.81 17.74 0.81
CA PRO A 40 1.90 17.21 -0.20
C PRO A 40 2.65 16.60 -1.39
N ASP A 41 2.12 15.52 -1.94
CA ASP A 41 2.63 14.84 -3.13
C ASP A 41 1.49 14.53 -4.13
N ASN A 42 1.81 13.86 -5.23
CA ASN A 42 0.86 13.49 -6.27
C ASN A 42 0.28 12.07 -6.10
N GLY A 43 0.63 11.36 -5.02
CA GLY A 43 0.19 9.99 -4.75
C GLY A 43 0.76 8.95 -5.71
N VAL A 44 0.35 7.70 -5.55
CA VAL A 44 0.77 6.58 -6.39
C VAL A 44 0.28 6.71 -7.85
N TRP A 45 -0.83 7.42 -8.05
CA TRP A 45 -1.46 7.61 -9.36
C TRP A 45 -0.98 8.87 -10.08
N GLU A 46 -0.02 9.60 -9.48
CA GLU A 46 0.60 10.81 -10.06
C GLU A 46 -0.44 11.88 -10.46
N PHE A 47 -1.41 12.14 -9.56
CA PHE A 47 -2.48 13.11 -9.82
C PHE A 47 -1.95 14.48 -10.24
N ARG A 48 -2.39 14.98 -11.38
CA ARG A 48 -2.06 16.32 -11.86
C ARG A 48 -2.96 17.34 -11.20
N GLY A 49 -2.37 18.40 -10.63
CA GLY A 49 -3.12 19.49 -10.02
C GLY A 49 -3.84 19.16 -8.70
N ARG A 50 -3.67 17.97 -8.15
CA ARG A 50 -4.30 17.52 -6.89
C ARG A 50 -3.25 17.01 -5.89
N GLN A 51 -2.39 17.91 -5.44
CA GLN A 51 -1.42 17.58 -4.40
C GLN A 51 -2.11 17.47 -3.03
N SER A 52 -1.78 16.41 -2.30
CA SER A 52 -2.28 16.15 -0.94
C SER A 52 -1.24 15.35 -0.16
N ILE A 53 -1.39 15.27 1.15
CA ILE A 53 -0.71 14.25 1.95
C ILE A 53 -1.47 12.94 1.73
N HIS A 54 -0.96 12.14 0.76
CA HIS A 54 -1.59 10.89 0.39
C HIS A 54 -1.31 9.78 1.41
N THR A 55 -2.36 9.07 1.82
CA THR A 55 -2.26 7.95 2.76
C THR A 55 -1.32 6.86 2.27
N TYR A 56 -1.31 6.58 0.96
CA TYR A 56 -0.37 5.65 0.34
C TYR A 56 1.09 6.06 0.57
N SER A 57 1.44 7.32 0.36
CA SER A 57 2.80 7.83 0.56
C SER A 57 3.22 7.71 2.03
N VAL A 58 2.35 8.09 2.95
CA VAL A 58 2.60 7.96 4.40
C VAL A 58 2.72 6.50 4.82
N LEU A 59 1.92 5.59 4.24
CA LEU A 59 2.02 4.15 4.49
C LEU A 59 3.42 3.61 4.14
N PHE A 60 3.98 4.05 3.02
CA PHE A 60 5.35 3.64 2.63
C PHE A 60 6.43 4.34 3.45
N HIS A 61 6.17 5.52 4.00
CA HIS A 61 7.04 6.12 5.02
C HIS A 61 7.05 5.27 6.31
N TRP A 62 5.88 4.86 6.79
CA TRP A 62 5.74 3.97 7.95
C TRP A 62 6.42 2.62 7.74
N ALA A 63 6.09 1.92 6.64
CA ALA A 63 6.63 0.60 6.35
C ALA A 63 8.14 0.62 6.09
N GLY A 64 8.63 1.64 5.38
CA GLY A 64 10.07 1.84 5.13
C GLY A 64 10.84 2.12 6.42
N SER A 65 10.28 2.93 7.32
CA SER A 65 10.88 3.19 8.64
C SER A 65 10.90 1.94 9.50
N ALA A 66 9.84 1.10 9.47
CA ALA A 66 9.82 -0.19 10.15
C ALA A 66 10.90 -1.14 9.63
N ALA A 67 11.11 -1.19 8.31
CA ALA A 67 12.19 -1.96 7.70
C ALA A 67 13.57 -1.45 8.15
N CYS A 68 13.78 -0.13 8.10
CA CYS A 68 15.03 0.48 8.54
C CYS A 68 15.32 0.22 10.02
N GLN A 69 14.32 0.29 10.90
CA GLN A 69 14.45 -0.03 12.31
C GLN A 69 14.97 -1.46 12.50
N LYS A 70 14.42 -2.44 11.79
CA LYS A 70 14.87 -3.83 11.85
C LYS A 70 16.29 -4.00 11.33
N ILE A 71 16.64 -3.33 10.24
CA ILE A 71 17.99 -3.34 9.67
C ILE A 71 18.98 -2.74 10.67
N ALA A 72 18.67 -1.58 11.25
CA ALA A 72 19.52 -0.89 12.22
C ALA A 72 19.80 -1.77 13.46
N ARG A 73 18.76 -2.47 13.95
CA ARG A 73 18.92 -3.44 15.06
C ARG A 73 19.87 -4.57 14.71
N LEU A 74 19.77 -5.14 13.52
CA LEU A 74 20.66 -6.20 13.04
C LEU A 74 22.10 -5.73 12.87
N MET A 75 22.29 -4.44 12.56
CA MET A 75 23.61 -3.81 12.43
C MET A 75 24.19 -3.36 13.77
N GLY A 76 23.43 -3.37 14.85
CA GLY A 76 23.83 -2.83 16.16
C GLY A 76 23.92 -1.31 16.19
N ASN A 77 23.26 -0.59 15.25
CA ASN A 77 23.28 0.86 15.17
C ASN A 77 22.08 1.45 15.93
N SER A 78 22.28 1.73 17.21
CA SER A 78 21.24 2.23 18.12
C SER A 78 20.69 3.62 17.74
N GLU A 79 21.53 4.49 17.18
CA GLU A 79 21.10 5.84 16.77
C GLU A 79 20.16 5.75 15.55
N LEU A 80 20.51 4.95 14.55
CA LEU A 80 19.66 4.73 13.40
C LEU A 80 18.34 4.03 13.79
N GLU A 81 18.41 3.04 14.72
CA GLU A 81 17.23 2.36 15.26
C GLU A 81 16.29 3.36 15.94
N ARG A 82 16.82 4.22 16.80
CA ARG A 82 16.03 5.25 17.51
C ARG A 82 15.36 6.22 16.52
N ARG A 83 16.07 6.71 15.52
CA ARG A 83 15.52 7.60 14.50
C ARG A 83 14.43 6.92 13.69
N ALA A 84 14.70 5.72 13.18
CA ALA A 84 13.73 4.97 12.41
C ALA A 84 12.47 4.63 13.22
N THR A 85 12.60 4.34 14.52
CA THR A 85 11.47 4.14 15.43
C THR A 85 10.62 5.39 15.53
N LYS A 86 11.22 6.55 15.79
CA LYS A 86 10.51 7.82 15.88
C LYS A 86 9.80 8.16 14.57
N THR A 87 10.49 8.04 13.44
CA THR A 87 9.91 8.30 12.11
C THR A 87 8.72 7.38 11.82
N ARG A 88 8.80 6.12 12.23
CA ARG A 88 7.68 5.16 12.11
C ARG A 88 6.48 5.57 12.97
N GLU A 89 6.73 6.03 14.20
CA GLU A 89 5.67 6.50 15.12
C GLU A 89 4.98 7.75 14.55
N ASP A 90 5.75 8.73 14.05
CA ASP A 90 5.22 9.93 13.43
C ASP A 90 4.37 9.62 12.18
N ALA A 91 4.83 8.68 11.33
CA ALA A 91 4.07 8.21 10.19
C ALA A 91 2.78 7.49 10.62
N HIS A 92 2.82 6.70 11.70
CA HIS A 92 1.63 6.03 12.24
C HIS A 92 0.60 7.06 12.73
N GLU A 93 1.01 8.07 13.47
CA GLU A 93 0.12 9.15 13.94
C GLU A 93 -0.54 9.89 12.78
N LEU A 94 0.21 10.11 11.69
CA LEU A 94 -0.32 10.76 10.50
C LEU A 94 -1.31 9.85 9.77
N LEU A 95 -1.06 8.54 9.67
CA LEU A 95 -1.98 7.56 9.11
C LEU A 95 -3.30 7.52 9.90
N GLU A 96 -3.25 7.52 11.24
CA GLU A 96 -4.48 7.51 12.05
C GLU A 96 -5.37 8.73 11.78
N LYS A 97 -4.82 9.88 11.38
CA LYS A 97 -5.58 11.06 10.97
C LYS A 97 -6.29 10.88 9.61
N CYS A 98 -5.90 9.89 8.82
CA CYS A 98 -6.53 9.56 7.54
C CYS A 98 -7.68 8.54 7.70
N TYR A 99 -8.00 8.10 8.93
CA TYR A 99 -9.11 7.18 9.17
C TYR A 99 -10.44 7.92 9.25
N SER A 100 -11.38 7.53 8.40
CA SER A 100 -12.78 8.03 8.46
C SER A 100 -13.65 7.03 9.23
N VAL A 101 -14.16 7.47 10.38
CA VAL A 101 -15.13 6.69 11.18
C VAL A 101 -16.42 6.43 10.39
N LYS A 102 -16.85 7.40 9.58
CA LYS A 102 -18.03 7.30 8.71
C LYS A 102 -17.87 6.21 7.67
N ARG A 103 -16.68 6.14 7.03
CA ARG A 103 -16.36 5.16 6.00
C ARG A 103 -15.95 3.80 6.60
N LYS A 104 -15.57 3.77 7.87
CA LYS A 104 -14.90 2.63 8.54
C LYS A 104 -13.64 2.17 7.79
N ALA A 105 -12.93 3.13 7.18
CA ALA A 105 -11.76 2.89 6.35
C ALA A 105 -10.80 4.06 6.41
N TYR A 106 -9.55 3.81 6.08
CA TYR A 106 -8.58 4.85 5.73
C TYR A 106 -8.93 5.39 4.35
N THR A 107 -8.84 6.70 4.21
CA THR A 107 -9.18 7.45 3.00
C THR A 107 -7.94 7.78 2.19
N GLN A 108 -8.10 8.21 0.95
CA GLN A 108 -7.03 8.48 -0.02
C GLN A 108 -5.95 9.42 0.53
N GLY A 109 -6.32 10.35 1.40
CA GLY A 109 -5.37 11.31 1.97
C GLY A 109 -5.95 12.06 3.17
N LEU A 110 -5.11 12.89 3.75
CA LEU A 110 -5.50 13.71 4.90
C LEU A 110 -6.69 14.63 4.53
N ASN A 111 -7.72 14.64 5.36
CA ASN A 111 -8.98 15.38 5.15
C ASN A 111 -9.78 14.97 3.90
N SER A 112 -9.55 13.78 3.35
CA SER A 112 -10.35 13.19 2.27
C SER A 112 -11.43 12.27 2.82
N GLU A 113 -12.52 12.09 2.05
CA GLU A 113 -13.53 11.04 2.26
C GLU A 113 -13.53 10.01 1.13
N GLU A 114 -12.63 10.16 0.15
CA GLU A 114 -12.50 9.31 -1.01
C GLU A 114 -11.73 8.02 -0.66
N LEU A 115 -12.15 6.88 -1.22
CA LEU A 115 -11.45 5.61 -1.08
C LEU A 115 -10.54 5.37 -2.29
N ASP A 116 -9.48 4.60 -2.05
CA ASP A 116 -8.43 4.31 -3.02
C ASP A 116 -8.01 2.84 -2.88
N ALA A 117 -7.96 2.12 -3.99
CA ALA A 117 -7.63 0.70 -4.00
C ALA A 117 -6.19 0.41 -3.52
N SER A 118 -5.26 1.37 -3.70
CA SER A 118 -3.88 1.22 -3.22
C SER A 118 -3.79 1.04 -1.70
N LEU A 119 -4.82 1.46 -0.96
CA LEU A 119 -4.88 1.33 0.50
C LEU A 119 -5.17 -0.09 0.97
N LEU A 120 -5.53 -1.03 0.09
CA LEU A 120 -5.51 -2.46 0.38
C LEU A 120 -4.11 -2.93 0.83
N GLN A 121 -3.06 -2.24 0.39
CA GLN A 121 -1.69 -2.51 0.83
C GLN A 121 -1.42 -2.22 2.31
N MET A 122 -2.29 -1.50 3.01
CA MET A 122 -2.21 -1.38 4.47
C MET A 122 -2.32 -2.76 5.16
N ILE A 123 -3.11 -3.67 4.56
CA ILE A 123 -3.29 -5.03 5.06
C ILE A 123 -2.04 -5.88 4.75
N THR A 124 -1.57 -5.86 3.51
CA THR A 124 -0.44 -6.68 3.06
C THR A 124 0.89 -6.23 3.66
N LEU A 125 1.06 -4.94 3.94
CA LEU A 125 2.22 -4.40 4.64
C LEU A 125 2.14 -4.55 6.17
N GLY A 126 1.02 -5.10 6.70
CA GLY A 126 0.88 -5.43 8.12
C GLY A 126 0.64 -4.21 9.02
N PHE A 127 -0.02 -3.17 8.51
CA PHE A 127 -0.36 -2.00 9.31
C PHE A 127 -1.34 -2.33 10.43
N PHE A 128 -2.30 -3.20 10.15
CA PHE A 128 -3.26 -3.69 11.13
C PHE A 128 -2.67 -4.85 11.94
N HIS A 129 -2.42 -4.66 13.22
CA HIS A 129 -1.85 -5.67 14.10
C HIS A 129 -2.86 -6.23 15.12
N GLY A 130 -2.88 -7.54 15.28
CA GLY A 130 -3.50 -8.26 16.40
C GLY A 130 -4.99 -7.95 16.61
N GLN A 131 -5.33 -7.06 17.48
CA GLN A 131 -6.71 -6.70 17.83
C GLN A 131 -7.45 -5.87 16.77
N ASP A 132 -6.73 -5.38 15.75
CA ASP A 132 -7.28 -4.54 14.68
C ASP A 132 -7.84 -5.35 13.48
N LYS A 133 -7.98 -6.67 13.62
CA LYS A 133 -8.50 -7.51 12.52
C LYS A 133 -9.87 -7.07 12.04
N GLU A 134 -10.75 -6.67 12.94
CA GLU A 134 -12.09 -6.17 12.58
C GLU A 134 -12.02 -4.85 11.81
N LYS A 135 -11.10 -3.94 12.22
CA LYS A 135 -10.85 -2.67 11.52
C LYS A 135 -10.27 -2.95 10.13
N ALA A 136 -9.36 -3.91 9.99
CA ALA A 136 -8.81 -4.34 8.71
C ALA A 136 -9.88 -4.92 7.77
N ILE A 137 -10.77 -5.77 8.28
CA ILE A 137 -11.89 -6.32 7.51
C ILE A 137 -12.85 -5.22 7.08
N ALA A 138 -13.21 -4.30 7.99
CA ALA A 138 -14.10 -3.19 7.66
C ALA A 138 -13.49 -2.29 6.57
N HIS A 139 -12.20 -2.00 6.66
CA HIS A 139 -11.44 -1.24 5.66
C HIS A 139 -11.45 -1.93 4.28
N LEU A 140 -11.12 -3.23 4.22
CA LEU A 140 -11.17 -4.01 2.98
C LEU A 140 -12.57 -3.97 2.37
N ARG A 141 -13.61 -4.25 3.17
CA ARG A 141 -14.99 -4.31 2.67
C ARG A 141 -15.53 -2.96 2.22
N ALA A 142 -15.09 -1.87 2.84
CA ALA A 142 -15.44 -0.51 2.40
C ALA A 142 -14.86 -0.20 1.01
N ILE A 143 -13.58 -0.52 0.79
CA ILE A 143 -12.90 -0.34 -0.51
C ILE A 143 -13.56 -1.24 -1.56
N GLN A 144 -13.73 -2.53 -1.27
CA GLN A 144 -14.35 -3.48 -2.18
C GLN A 144 -15.76 -3.01 -2.58
N LYS A 145 -16.62 -2.68 -1.63
CA LYS A 145 -17.99 -2.23 -1.89
C LYS A 145 -18.05 -0.99 -2.78
N GLU A 146 -17.09 -0.08 -2.66
CA GLU A 146 -17.10 1.16 -3.41
C GLU A 146 -16.45 1.02 -4.79
N LEU A 147 -15.33 0.32 -4.87
CA LEU A 147 -14.49 0.32 -6.08
C LEU A 147 -14.69 -0.90 -6.97
N GLU A 148 -15.34 -1.96 -6.48
CA GLU A 148 -15.62 -3.15 -7.27
C GLU A 148 -16.73 -2.89 -8.28
N ILE A 149 -16.43 -3.03 -9.56
CA ILE A 149 -17.38 -2.86 -10.68
C ILE A 149 -17.95 -4.20 -11.18
N SER A 150 -17.21 -5.27 -10.97
CA SER A 150 -17.59 -6.66 -11.19
C SER A 150 -16.82 -7.54 -10.20
N PRO A 151 -17.30 -8.73 -9.81
CA PRO A 151 -16.65 -9.53 -8.77
C PRO A 151 -15.16 -9.75 -8.99
N GLY A 152 -14.32 -9.12 -8.16
CA GLY A 152 -12.87 -9.12 -8.22
C GLY A 152 -12.23 -8.02 -9.06
N PHE A 153 -13.00 -7.26 -9.83
CA PHE A 153 -12.49 -6.21 -10.71
C PHE A 153 -12.69 -4.81 -10.10
N LEU A 154 -11.60 -4.16 -9.72
CA LEU A 154 -11.60 -2.90 -8.99
C LEU A 154 -11.14 -1.73 -9.86
N LEU A 155 -11.83 -0.59 -9.69
CA LEU A 155 -11.32 0.73 -10.07
C LEU A 155 -10.14 1.12 -9.16
N ARG A 156 -9.28 2.00 -9.63
CA ARG A 156 -8.26 2.67 -8.81
C ARG A 156 -8.90 3.54 -7.71
N TYR A 157 -9.88 4.36 -8.12
CA TYR A 157 -10.68 5.31 -7.33
C TYR A 157 -11.92 5.70 -8.14
N LYS A 158 -12.85 6.46 -7.55
CA LYS A 158 -14.10 6.86 -8.25
C LYS A 158 -14.18 8.31 -8.67
N HIS A 159 -13.32 9.18 -8.17
CA HIS A 159 -13.37 10.58 -8.56
C HIS A 159 -12.88 10.78 -10.01
N THR A 160 -13.39 11.85 -10.66
CA THR A 160 -12.92 12.29 -11.97
C THR A 160 -11.51 12.87 -11.84
N ASP A 161 -10.63 12.52 -12.77
CA ASP A 161 -9.28 13.07 -12.92
C ASP A 161 -9.10 13.77 -14.27
N ASP A 162 -7.84 14.05 -14.67
CA ASP A 162 -7.50 14.68 -15.94
C ASP A 162 -7.91 13.87 -17.18
N PHE A 163 -8.14 12.57 -17.01
CA PHE A 163 -8.52 11.63 -18.07
C PHE A 163 -10.03 11.34 -18.07
N GLY A 164 -10.77 11.91 -17.13
CA GLY A 164 -12.20 11.69 -16.98
C GLY A 164 -12.57 10.78 -15.81
N THR A 165 -13.75 10.17 -15.92
CA THR A 165 -14.24 9.19 -14.92
C THR A 165 -13.66 7.82 -15.24
N GLN A 166 -13.22 7.10 -14.19
CA GLN A 166 -12.72 5.74 -14.34
C GLN A 166 -13.88 4.78 -14.64
N GLU A 167 -13.80 4.05 -15.76
CA GLU A 167 -14.83 3.10 -16.21
C GLU A 167 -14.30 1.67 -16.29
N SER A 168 -12.97 1.50 -16.47
CA SER A 168 -12.30 0.21 -16.53
C SER A 168 -11.71 -0.21 -15.17
N ALA A 169 -11.68 -1.51 -14.92
CA ALA A 169 -10.93 -2.07 -13.80
C ALA A 169 -9.43 -1.93 -14.05
N PHE A 170 -8.68 -1.67 -12.98
CA PHE A 170 -7.23 -1.66 -13.00
C PHE A 170 -6.71 -2.95 -12.36
N LEU A 171 -6.19 -3.88 -13.16
CA LEU A 171 -5.98 -5.26 -12.72
C LEU A 171 -5.02 -5.40 -11.53
N VAL A 172 -4.04 -4.52 -11.37
CA VAL A 172 -3.18 -4.55 -10.17
C VAL A 172 -3.98 -4.34 -8.88
N CYS A 173 -5.03 -3.50 -8.90
CA CYS A 173 -5.91 -3.30 -7.74
C CYS A 173 -6.68 -4.57 -7.40
N SER A 174 -7.08 -5.33 -8.40
CA SER A 174 -7.73 -6.62 -8.25
C SER A 174 -6.81 -7.66 -7.59
N PHE A 175 -5.53 -7.67 -7.96
CA PHE A 175 -4.53 -8.52 -7.27
C PHE A 175 -4.28 -8.06 -5.83
N TRP A 176 -4.24 -6.76 -5.54
CA TRP A 176 -4.14 -6.27 -4.16
C TRP A 176 -5.34 -6.70 -3.29
N LEU A 177 -6.54 -6.77 -3.87
CA LEU A 177 -7.71 -7.31 -3.16
C LEU A 177 -7.49 -8.79 -2.79
N ILE A 178 -7.04 -9.62 -3.75
CA ILE A 178 -6.77 -11.03 -3.52
C ILE A 178 -5.70 -11.23 -2.44
N GLU A 179 -4.61 -10.46 -2.49
CA GLU A 179 -3.56 -10.49 -1.48
C GLU A 179 -4.11 -10.12 -0.09
N ALA A 180 -4.88 -9.04 0.00
CA ALA A 180 -5.47 -8.58 1.25
C ALA A 180 -6.46 -9.60 1.83
N LEU A 181 -7.31 -10.21 1.00
CA LEU A 181 -8.21 -11.30 1.40
C LEU A 181 -7.42 -12.50 1.94
N THR A 182 -6.34 -12.88 1.26
CA THR A 182 -5.46 -13.98 1.68
C THR A 182 -4.85 -13.71 3.05
N VAL A 183 -4.31 -12.51 3.26
CA VAL A 183 -3.70 -12.10 4.55
C VAL A 183 -4.73 -12.12 5.68
N LEU A 184 -5.98 -11.74 5.41
CA LEU A 184 -7.06 -11.75 6.41
C LEU A 184 -7.67 -13.14 6.65
N GLY A 185 -7.28 -14.16 5.88
CA GLY A 185 -7.73 -15.55 6.02
C GLY A 185 -8.99 -15.89 5.23
N PHE A 186 -9.40 -15.07 4.27
CA PHE A 186 -10.52 -15.35 3.34
C PHE A 186 -10.01 -16.11 2.10
N ALA A 187 -9.35 -17.26 2.32
CA ALA A 187 -8.63 -17.98 1.27
C ALA A 187 -9.53 -18.46 0.13
N ASP A 188 -10.73 -18.95 0.44
CA ASP A 188 -11.68 -19.45 -0.58
C ASP A 188 -12.16 -18.30 -1.46
N GLU A 189 -12.53 -17.16 -0.87
CA GLU A 189 -12.94 -15.96 -1.62
C GLU A 189 -11.77 -15.44 -2.49
N ALA A 190 -10.56 -15.38 -1.95
CA ALA A 190 -9.38 -14.96 -2.69
C ALA A 190 -9.11 -15.90 -3.89
N TYR A 191 -9.24 -17.20 -3.71
CA TYR A 191 -9.06 -18.18 -4.78
C TYR A 191 -10.12 -18.03 -5.86
N ASP A 192 -11.40 -17.89 -5.50
CA ASP A 192 -12.49 -17.72 -6.45
C ASP A 192 -12.33 -16.44 -7.29
N LEU A 193 -11.92 -15.33 -6.67
CA LEU A 193 -11.64 -14.09 -7.38
C LEU A 193 -10.41 -14.23 -8.29
N PHE A 194 -9.35 -14.88 -7.81
CA PHE A 194 -8.17 -15.15 -8.61
C PHE A 194 -8.51 -15.95 -9.88
N GLN A 195 -9.32 -17.01 -9.77
CA GLN A 195 -9.79 -17.81 -10.93
C GLN A 195 -10.60 -16.98 -11.92
N LYS A 196 -11.35 -15.98 -11.46
CA LYS A 196 -12.08 -15.06 -12.34
C LYS A 196 -11.13 -14.11 -13.07
N ILE A 197 -10.17 -13.53 -12.36
CA ILE A 197 -9.21 -12.59 -12.97
C ILE A 197 -8.31 -13.29 -13.98
N LEU A 198 -7.95 -14.57 -13.77
CA LEU A 198 -7.19 -15.34 -14.75
C LEU A 198 -7.91 -15.48 -16.11
N LYS A 199 -9.24 -15.33 -16.17
CA LYS A 199 -9.99 -15.34 -17.43
C LYS A 199 -9.82 -14.04 -18.24
N ALA A 200 -9.28 -12.97 -17.63
CA ALA A 200 -8.98 -11.72 -18.31
C ALA A 200 -7.65 -11.77 -19.10
N GLN A 201 -6.91 -12.87 -19.05
CA GLN A 201 -5.71 -13.06 -19.86
C GLN A 201 -6.05 -13.38 -21.32
N ASN A 202 -5.17 -12.93 -22.22
CA ASN A 202 -5.25 -13.31 -23.63
C ASN A 202 -4.70 -14.73 -23.88
N ASP A 203 -4.74 -15.19 -25.13
CA ASP A 203 -4.27 -16.54 -25.55
C ASP A 203 -2.78 -16.79 -25.22
N LEU A 204 -1.99 -15.77 -24.97
CA LEU A 204 -0.58 -15.85 -24.58
C LEU A 204 -0.38 -15.83 -23.06
N GLY A 205 -1.45 -15.74 -22.27
CA GLY A 205 -1.39 -15.64 -20.82
C GLY A 205 -1.02 -14.24 -20.29
N LEU A 206 -1.11 -13.21 -21.14
CA LEU A 206 -0.82 -11.82 -20.77
C LEU A 206 -2.10 -11.11 -20.35
N MET A 207 -1.98 -10.18 -19.42
CA MET A 207 -3.07 -9.32 -18.94
C MET A 207 -2.78 -7.87 -19.32
N SER A 208 -3.82 -7.12 -19.66
CA SER A 208 -3.75 -5.67 -19.80
C SER A 208 -3.67 -4.99 -18.43
N GLU A 209 -3.27 -3.74 -18.41
CA GLU A 209 -3.31 -2.91 -17.22
C GLU A 209 -4.75 -2.55 -16.86
N ASP A 210 -5.50 -2.04 -17.84
CA ASP A 210 -6.93 -1.75 -17.76
C ASP A 210 -7.76 -2.88 -18.39
N PHE A 211 -8.94 -3.14 -17.81
CA PHE A 211 -9.84 -4.20 -18.25
C PHE A 211 -11.30 -3.75 -18.20
N GLU A 212 -11.98 -3.80 -19.36
CA GLU A 212 -13.41 -3.49 -19.48
C GLU A 212 -14.24 -4.75 -19.21
N THR A 213 -15.10 -4.70 -18.19
CA THR A 213 -15.91 -5.85 -17.77
C THR A 213 -17.18 -6.05 -18.59
N GLU A 214 -17.63 -5.05 -19.37
CA GLU A 214 -18.89 -5.09 -20.13
C GLU A 214 -18.76 -5.63 -21.55
N THR A 215 -17.56 -5.84 -22.06
CA THR A 215 -17.28 -6.22 -23.47
C THR A 215 -16.97 -7.69 -23.69
N GLN A 216 -17.31 -8.55 -22.71
CA GLN A 216 -17.15 -10.02 -22.85
C GLN A 216 -18.45 -10.78 -22.95
#